data_481f7d3bc905a61a51ec7a7a222682fa
#
_entry.id   481f7d3bc905a61a51ec7a7a222682fa
#
_cell.length_a   1.000
_cell.length_b   1.000
_cell.length_c   1.000
_cell.angle_alpha   90.00
_cell.angle_beta   90.00
_cell.angle_gamma   90.00
#
_symmetry.space_group_name_H-M   'P 1'
#
loop_
_entity.id
_entity.type
_entity.pdbx_description
1 polymer ?
#
loop_
_entity_poly.entity_id
_entity_poly.type
_entity_poly.pdbx_seq_one_letter_code
_entity_poly.pdbx_strand_id
1 'polypeptide(L)'
;MPCAAQEQHGVASFYGKKFHGRTMANGKPFDMRAMTAAHKTLPFGSVVLVTSKVSGKAVRVEITDRGPYTKGRVIDLSRAAAEALDFVDEGLTHVVIQHIK
;
A
#
# COMPACT_ATOMS: atom_id res chain seq x y z
N MET A 1 10.61 -20.04 -13.29
CA MET A 1 10.58 -19.36 -12.83
C MET A 1 10.12 -18.50 -12.65
N PRO A 2 9.95 -18.26 -12.38
CA PRO A 2 9.59 -17.42 -12.18
C PRO A 2 9.52 -16.58 -11.88
N CYS A 3 9.24 -16.28 -11.87
CA CYS A 3 9.15 -15.46 -11.56
C CYS A 3 9.10 -14.80 -10.99
N ALA A 4 9.40 -15.14 -11.10
CA ALA A 4 9.95 -14.21 -10.28
C ALA A 4 9.08 -13.17 -9.75
N ALA A 5 9.30 -12.86 -8.55
CA ALA A 5 8.62 -11.76 -7.96
C ALA A 5 8.85 -10.51 -8.81
N GLN A 6 7.82 -10.04 -9.47
CA GLN A 6 7.89 -8.77 -10.17
C GLN A 6 7.94 -7.67 -9.14
N GLU A 7 8.95 -6.84 -9.23
CA GLU A 7 9.07 -5.67 -8.40
C GLU A 7 8.44 -4.49 -9.11
N GLN A 8 7.69 -3.70 -8.36
CA GLN A 8 7.17 -2.43 -8.86
C GLN A 8 7.77 -1.31 -8.01
N HIS A 9 8.34 -0.32 -8.68
CA HIS A 9 8.96 0.83 -8.03
C HIS A 9 8.10 2.06 -8.25
N GLY A 10 7.95 2.87 -7.23
CA GLY A 10 7.20 4.10 -7.38
C GLY A 10 6.97 4.78 -6.05
N VAL A 11 6.02 5.72 -6.05
CA VAL A 11 5.70 6.51 -4.87
C VAL A 11 4.51 5.91 -4.16
N ALA A 12 4.63 5.76 -2.84
CA ALA A 12 3.52 5.37 -1.97
C ALA A 12 2.99 6.61 -1.26
N SER A 13 1.68 6.63 -1.08
CA SER A 13 1.01 7.57 -0.20
C SER A 13 0.17 6.77 0.79
N PHE A 14 -0.59 7.43 1.64
CA PHE A 14 -1.47 6.71 2.55
C PHE A 14 -2.79 7.46 2.72
N TYR A 15 -3.82 6.71 3.14
CA TYR A 15 -5.16 7.25 3.34
C TYR A 15 -5.19 8.18 4.54
N GLY A 16 -5.84 9.34 4.40
CA GLY A 16 -6.07 10.23 5.53
C GLY A 16 -7.08 9.64 6.50
N LYS A 17 -7.08 10.16 7.74
CA LYS A 17 -7.96 9.69 8.81
C LYS A 17 -9.44 9.78 8.42
N LYS A 18 -9.80 10.74 7.58
CA LYS A 18 -11.19 10.94 7.16
C LYS A 18 -11.76 9.76 6.37
N PHE A 19 -10.91 8.87 5.87
CA PHE A 19 -11.37 7.70 5.13
C PHE A 19 -11.69 6.50 6.04
N HIS A 20 -11.37 6.60 7.33
CA HIS A 20 -11.66 5.51 8.25
C HIS A 20 -13.16 5.21 8.28
N GLY A 21 -13.53 3.94 8.11
CA GLY A 21 -14.92 3.52 8.08
C GLY A 21 -15.57 3.57 6.71
N ARG A 22 -14.93 4.20 5.72
CA ARG A 22 -15.49 4.25 4.37
C ARG A 22 -15.39 2.90 3.67
N THR A 23 -16.37 2.60 2.82
CA THR A 23 -16.39 1.36 2.05
C THR A 23 -15.29 1.38 1.00
N MET A 24 -14.43 0.37 1.04
CA MET A 24 -13.39 0.15 0.04
C MET A 24 -13.96 -0.57 -1.18
N ALA A 25 -13.16 -0.64 -2.25
CA ALA A 25 -13.60 -1.32 -3.49
C ALA A 25 -13.93 -2.79 -3.27
N ASN A 26 -13.35 -3.45 -2.25
CA ASN A 26 -13.67 -4.84 -1.94
C ASN A 26 -15.00 -5.00 -1.16
N GLY A 27 -15.70 -3.91 -0.89
CA GLY A 27 -16.99 -3.92 -0.21
C GLY A 27 -16.92 -3.83 1.30
N LYS A 28 -15.73 -3.82 1.88
CA LYS A 28 -15.54 -3.77 3.34
C LYS A 28 -15.16 -2.37 3.79
N PRO A 29 -15.44 -2.01 5.05
CA PRO A 29 -15.05 -0.69 5.55
C PRO A 29 -13.53 -0.60 5.71
N PHE A 30 -12.98 0.56 5.37
CA PHE A 30 -11.56 0.82 5.56
C PHE A 30 -11.25 0.98 7.05
N ASP A 31 -10.24 0.26 7.51
CA ASP A 31 -9.73 0.37 8.86
C ASP A 31 -8.31 0.93 8.81
N MET A 32 -8.14 2.15 9.30
CA MET A 32 -6.83 2.82 9.27
C MET A 32 -5.76 2.09 10.09
N ARG A 33 -6.19 1.19 10.98
CA ARG A 33 -5.28 0.43 11.85
C ARG A 33 -4.90 -0.93 11.29
N ALA A 34 -5.54 -1.35 10.19
CA ALA A 34 -5.23 -2.62 9.55
C ALA A 34 -4.08 -2.44 8.57
N MET A 35 -3.37 -3.53 8.28
CA MET A 35 -2.28 -3.52 7.30
C MET A 35 -2.84 -3.81 5.91
N THR A 36 -3.39 -2.79 5.28
CA THR A 36 -4.03 -2.88 3.97
C THR A 36 -3.55 -1.77 3.05
N ALA A 37 -3.86 -1.94 1.76
CA ALA A 37 -3.46 -0.96 0.75
C ALA A 37 -4.39 -1.00 -0.44
N ALA A 38 -4.37 0.08 -1.22
CA ALA A 38 -5.00 0.16 -2.53
C ALA A 38 -3.94 -0.03 -3.62
N HIS A 39 -4.27 -0.80 -4.64
CA HIS A 39 -3.43 -1.03 -5.80
C HIS A 39 -4.31 -1.05 -7.05
N LYS A 40 -3.76 -0.59 -8.18
CA LYS A 40 -4.56 -0.42 -9.41
C LYS A 40 -5.04 -1.73 -10.00
N THR A 41 -4.24 -2.78 -9.95
CA THR A 41 -4.48 -3.99 -10.74
C THR A 41 -4.40 -5.29 -9.97
N LEU A 42 -3.66 -5.38 -8.86
CA LEU A 42 -3.52 -6.65 -8.14
C LEU A 42 -4.87 -7.09 -7.59
N PRO A 43 -5.17 -8.39 -7.66
CA PRO A 43 -6.46 -8.90 -7.14
C PRO A 43 -6.60 -8.62 -5.65
N PHE A 44 -7.85 -8.40 -5.23
CA PHE A 44 -8.14 -8.26 -3.79
C PHE A 44 -7.72 -9.54 -3.07
N GLY A 45 -7.13 -9.37 -1.90
CA GLY A 45 -6.58 -10.48 -1.14
C GLY A 45 -5.11 -10.76 -1.43
N SER A 46 -4.55 -10.14 -2.47
CA SER A 46 -3.11 -10.24 -2.72
C SER A 46 -2.34 -9.65 -1.55
N VAL A 47 -1.25 -10.30 -1.17
CA VAL A 47 -0.35 -9.80 -0.14
C VAL A 47 0.94 -9.35 -0.81
N VAL A 48 1.36 -8.13 -0.50
CA VAL A 48 2.60 -7.57 -1.05
C VAL A 48 3.51 -7.12 0.08
N LEU A 49 4.81 -7.20 -0.17
CA LEU A 49 5.82 -6.62 0.71
C LEU A 49 6.18 -5.25 0.16
N VAL A 50 6.00 -4.24 0.97
CA VAL A 50 6.31 -2.86 0.61
C VAL A 50 7.53 -2.42 1.41
N THR A 51 8.59 -2.05 0.71
CA THR A 51 9.84 -1.63 1.34
C THR A 51 10.07 -0.15 1.02
N SER A 52 10.28 0.66 2.06
CA SER A 52 10.63 2.06 1.88
C SER A 52 12.09 2.16 1.46
N LYS A 53 12.36 2.86 0.35
CA LYS A 53 13.73 3.11 -0.09
C LYS A 53 14.43 4.13 0.79
N VAL A 54 13.69 4.90 1.56
CA VAL A 54 14.24 5.96 2.40
C VAL A 54 14.62 5.41 3.78
N SER A 55 13.68 4.71 4.44
CA SER A 55 13.94 4.20 5.80
C SER A 55 14.52 2.78 5.81
N GLY A 56 14.36 2.05 4.70
CA GLY A 56 14.76 0.65 4.63
C GLY A 56 13.79 -0.31 5.31
N LYS A 57 12.73 0.21 5.92
CA LYS A 57 11.73 -0.62 6.60
C LYS A 57 10.78 -1.25 5.60
N ALA A 58 10.22 -2.40 5.96
CA ALA A 58 9.30 -3.14 5.10
C ALA A 58 8.08 -3.58 5.87
N VAL A 59 6.95 -3.70 5.18
CA VAL A 59 5.69 -4.12 5.78
C VAL A 59 4.92 -4.95 4.77
N ARG A 60 4.19 -5.96 5.27
CA ARG A 60 3.27 -6.75 4.46
C ARG A 60 1.88 -6.14 4.55
N VAL A 61 1.23 -5.96 3.40
CA VAL A 61 -0.12 -5.42 3.36
C VAL A 61 -0.97 -6.25 2.42
N GLU A 62 -2.27 -6.29 2.69
CA GLU A 62 -3.25 -6.95 1.84
C GLU A 62 -3.89 -5.91 0.93
N ILE A 63 -4.06 -6.24 -0.36
CA ILE A 63 -4.71 -5.36 -1.31
C ILE A 63 -6.23 -5.49 -1.14
N THR A 64 -6.89 -4.39 -0.78
CA THR A 64 -8.33 -4.37 -0.46
C THR A 64 -9.07 -3.29 -1.22
N ASP A 65 -8.38 -2.44 -1.96
CA ASP A 65 -9.00 -1.29 -2.61
C ASP A 65 -8.32 -1.02 -3.95
N ARG A 66 -8.88 -0.10 -4.74
CA ARG A 66 -8.37 0.32 -6.04
C ARG A 66 -7.83 1.74 -5.98
N GLY A 67 -6.78 1.98 -6.75
CA GLY A 67 -6.06 3.23 -6.81
C GLY A 67 -4.61 3.01 -6.40
N PRO A 68 -3.84 4.06 -6.26
CA PRO A 68 -4.14 5.45 -6.58
C PRO A 68 -4.08 5.71 -8.08
N TYR A 69 -4.83 6.71 -8.54
CA TYR A 69 -4.86 7.04 -9.96
C TYR A 69 -4.02 8.28 -10.28
N THR A 70 -3.27 8.76 -9.33
CA THR A 70 -2.33 9.86 -9.51
C THR A 70 -1.06 9.32 -10.17
N LYS A 71 -0.59 10.00 -11.22
CA LYS A 71 0.59 9.59 -11.96
C LYS A 71 1.79 9.51 -11.02
N GLY A 72 2.56 8.43 -11.15
CA GLY A 72 3.75 8.19 -10.34
C GLY A 72 3.49 7.50 -9.02
N ARG A 73 2.25 7.45 -8.56
CA ARG A 73 1.90 6.71 -7.36
C ARG A 73 1.50 5.30 -7.72
N VAL A 74 2.01 4.34 -6.95
CA VAL A 74 1.76 2.92 -7.22
C VAL A 74 0.96 2.24 -6.14
N ILE A 75 0.87 2.81 -4.95
CA ILE A 75 0.15 2.19 -3.84
C ILE A 75 -0.28 3.27 -2.84
N ASP A 76 -1.48 3.11 -2.27
CA ASP A 76 -1.95 3.90 -1.14
C ASP A 76 -2.06 2.97 0.06
N LEU A 77 -1.31 3.26 1.09
CA LEU A 77 -1.24 2.42 2.29
C LEU A 77 -2.24 2.88 3.35
N SER A 78 -2.61 1.98 4.25
CA SER A 78 -3.30 2.39 5.46
C SER A 78 -2.36 3.22 6.33
N ARG A 79 -2.94 3.97 7.28
CA ARG A 79 -2.11 4.76 8.19
C ARG A 79 -1.18 3.87 9.01
N ALA A 80 -1.66 2.70 9.46
CA ALA A 80 -0.82 1.77 10.22
C ALA A 80 0.40 1.33 9.41
N ALA A 81 0.21 1.05 8.11
CA ALA A 81 1.33 0.68 7.25
C ALA A 81 2.30 1.85 7.04
N ALA A 82 1.77 3.06 6.89
CA ALA A 82 2.60 4.25 6.74
C ALA A 82 3.42 4.51 8.01
N GLU A 83 2.83 4.29 9.17
CA GLU A 83 3.55 4.40 10.44
C GLU A 83 4.68 3.37 10.54
N ALA A 84 4.40 2.14 10.11
CA ALA A 84 5.41 1.08 10.11
C ALA A 84 6.57 1.40 9.19
N LEU A 85 6.33 2.11 8.08
CA LEU A 85 7.37 2.53 7.15
C LEU A 85 7.97 3.90 7.50
N ASP A 86 7.43 4.56 8.52
CA ASP A 86 7.96 5.80 9.07
C ASP A 86 7.94 6.96 8.08
N PHE A 87 6.81 7.13 7.37
CA PHE A 87 6.69 8.28 6.45
C PHE A 87 5.40 9.10 6.64
N VAL A 88 4.75 8.98 7.79
CA VAL A 88 3.50 9.71 8.04
C VAL A 88 3.72 11.23 7.92
N ASP A 89 4.84 11.72 8.45
CA ASP A 89 5.11 13.17 8.41
C ASP A 89 5.40 13.66 6.99
N GLU A 90 6.10 12.86 6.20
CA GLU A 90 6.42 13.21 4.81
C GLU A 90 5.21 13.11 3.89
N GLY A 91 4.27 12.22 4.20
CA GLY A 91 3.09 11.97 3.38
C GLY A 91 3.31 11.10 2.17
N LEU A 92 4.51 11.05 1.63
CA LEU A 92 4.90 10.28 0.46
C LEU A 92 6.28 9.68 0.70
N THR A 93 6.52 8.50 0.10
CA THR A 93 7.86 7.91 0.11
C THR A 93 8.03 7.02 -1.11
N HIS A 94 9.27 6.83 -1.53
CA HIS A 94 9.58 5.90 -2.61
C HIS A 94 9.65 4.48 -2.05
N VAL A 95 9.01 3.55 -2.74
CA VAL A 95 8.91 2.16 -2.29
C VAL A 95 9.20 1.19 -3.41
N VAL A 96 9.51 -0.04 -3.00
CA VAL A 96 9.52 -1.22 -3.86
C VAL A 96 8.42 -2.15 -3.38
N ILE A 97 7.58 -2.62 -4.29
CA ILE A 97 6.49 -3.54 -4.00
C ILE A 97 6.84 -4.90 -4.58
N GLN A 98 6.76 -5.94 -3.75
CA GLN A 98 6.95 -7.31 -4.19
C GLN A 98 5.70 -8.12 -3.87
N HIS A 99 5.12 -8.78 -4.87
CA HIS A 99 3.94 -9.62 -4.69
C HIS A 99 4.36 -10.92 -4.01
N ILE A 100 3.79 -11.21 -2.85
CA ILE A 100 4.14 -12.41 -2.07
C ILE A 100 3.13 -13.52 -2.32
N LYS A 101 1.83 -13.19 -2.26
CA LYS A 101 0.77 -14.18 -2.52
C LYS A 101 -0.64 -13.50 -2.76
#